data_c1bfa3f0a2f86f248da620761c2e904d
#
_entry.id   c1bfa3f0a2f86f248da620761c2e904d
#
_cell.length_a   1.000
_cell.length_b   1.000
_cell.length_c   1.000
_cell.angle_alpha   90.00
_cell.angle_beta   90.00
_cell.angle_gamma   90.00
#
_symmetry.space_group_name_H-M   'P 1'
#
loop_
_entity.id
_entity.type
_entity.pdbx_description
1 polymer ?
#
loop_
_entity_poly.entity_id
_entity_poly.type
_entity_poly.pdbx_seq_one_letter_code
_entity_poly.pdbx_strand_id
1 'polypeptide(L)'
;MNRYRALRNQTFEEGQYSIVPIRVEDRFDIMQWRNDQIYHLRQVRPLTEEDQNRYFENVISKLFDLEYPSQILFSYMEEDRCIGYGGLVHINWIDRNAEISFIVDPKREKEEFEFHWVTYLSLLERAAFQDLGLHKIYTYAFDLRPRLYSALEKAYFFKESTLQEHALYNGLPVDVVIHSKIQYGIVLKKALLSDMELTFQWAKNEDLRKFSFNTNPIDWQEHKTWFANKVQDVNCFYFLAEWKDRIIGSVRFDRVDDTGVISYLVDPKFQGRGFGKFLISRGIIELSKRNSGVSSVIGRVTKENKSSARVFEALAFSKNIDNDGNFEFNKMIL
;
A
#
# COMPACT_ATOMS: atom_id res chain seq x y z
N MET A 1 10.25 -19.90 22.07
CA MET A 1 9.50 -18.92 21.23
C MET A 1 8.43 -19.70 20.48
N ASN A 2 7.18 -19.32 20.62
CA ASN A 2 6.07 -19.95 19.87
C ASN A 2 6.25 -19.73 18.38
N ARG A 3 5.77 -20.67 17.56
CA ARG A 3 5.90 -20.62 16.10
C ARG A 3 4.56 -20.94 15.45
N TYR A 4 4.13 -20.10 14.52
CA TYR A 4 2.97 -20.41 13.70
C TYR A 4 3.33 -21.45 12.65
N ARG A 5 2.59 -22.56 12.61
CA ARG A 5 2.71 -23.58 11.56
C ARG A 5 2.42 -23.00 10.17
N ALA A 6 1.51 -22.04 10.10
CA ALA A 6 1.14 -21.38 8.87
C ALA A 6 2.24 -20.49 8.26
N LEU A 7 3.25 -20.07 9.04
CA LEU A 7 4.33 -19.19 8.60
C LEU A 7 5.62 -19.97 8.34
N ARG A 8 6.29 -19.67 7.22
CA ARG A 8 7.66 -20.13 6.93
C ARG A 8 8.67 -19.35 7.77
N ASN A 9 8.56 -18.01 7.74
CA ASN A 9 9.39 -17.10 8.53
C ASN A 9 8.62 -16.67 9.76
N GLN A 10 9.27 -16.71 10.93
CA GLN A 10 8.63 -16.33 12.18
C GLN A 10 8.92 -14.89 12.58
N THR A 11 9.93 -14.28 11.97
CA THR A 11 10.37 -12.91 12.26
C THR A 11 10.48 -12.13 10.96
N PHE A 12 9.98 -10.89 10.98
CA PHE A 12 10.13 -9.92 9.89
C PHE A 12 10.73 -8.66 10.49
N GLU A 13 11.83 -8.17 9.92
CA GLU A 13 12.67 -7.12 10.51
C GLU A 13 12.86 -5.95 9.55
N GLU A 14 12.90 -4.72 10.11
CA GLU A 14 13.22 -3.48 9.39
C GLU A 14 13.94 -2.53 10.35
N GLY A 15 15.28 -2.37 10.17
CA GLY A 15 16.13 -1.63 11.11
C GLY A 15 16.09 -2.26 12.50
N GLN A 16 15.75 -1.46 13.52
CA GLN A 16 15.60 -1.91 14.91
C GLN A 16 14.20 -2.47 15.23
N TYR A 17 13.29 -2.44 14.25
CA TYR A 17 11.91 -2.88 14.45
C TYR A 17 11.69 -4.27 13.87
N SER A 18 10.87 -5.07 14.55
CA SER A 18 10.47 -6.38 14.06
C SER A 18 9.06 -6.76 14.50
N ILE A 19 8.46 -7.72 13.79
CA ILE A 19 7.30 -8.45 14.28
C ILE A 19 7.67 -9.91 14.47
N VAL A 20 7.31 -10.44 15.64
CA VAL A 20 7.52 -11.84 16.03
C VAL A 20 6.18 -12.45 16.45
N PRO A 21 5.99 -13.78 16.40
CA PRO A 21 4.77 -14.42 16.92
C PRO A 21 4.43 -13.89 18.30
N ILE A 22 3.16 -13.57 18.54
CA ILE A 22 2.72 -12.94 19.79
C ILE A 22 3.27 -13.70 21.00
N ARG A 23 3.89 -12.96 21.92
CA ARG A 23 4.58 -13.52 23.08
C ARG A 23 3.67 -13.51 24.29
N VAL A 24 3.74 -14.56 25.10
CA VAL A 24 2.91 -14.68 26.31
C VAL A 24 3.34 -13.67 27.38
N GLU A 25 4.62 -13.33 27.44
CA GLU A 25 5.17 -12.33 28.37
C GLU A 25 4.60 -10.92 28.13
N ASP A 26 4.20 -10.59 26.91
CA ASP A 26 3.68 -9.26 26.54
C ASP A 26 2.19 -9.09 26.85
N ARG A 27 1.49 -10.16 27.30
CA ARG A 27 0.02 -10.19 27.40
C ARG A 27 -0.58 -9.08 28.28
N PHE A 28 0.09 -8.69 29.35
CA PHE A 28 -0.44 -7.68 30.26
C PHE A 28 -0.20 -6.25 29.74
N ASP A 29 0.92 -5.99 29.10
CA ASP A 29 1.16 -4.74 28.38
C ASP A 29 0.11 -4.57 27.27
N ILE A 30 -0.13 -5.62 26.49
CA ILE A 30 -1.17 -5.65 25.45
C ILE A 30 -2.55 -5.35 26.05
N MET A 31 -2.89 -5.98 27.18
CA MET A 31 -4.16 -5.72 27.88
C MET A 31 -4.28 -4.24 28.27
N GLN A 32 -3.23 -3.69 28.88
CA GLN A 32 -3.21 -2.29 29.29
C GLN A 32 -3.40 -1.36 28.10
N TRP A 33 -2.65 -1.56 27.02
CA TRP A 33 -2.77 -0.73 25.80
C TRP A 33 -4.14 -0.84 25.16
N ARG A 34 -4.76 -2.02 25.17
CA ARG A 34 -6.13 -2.19 24.70
C ARG A 34 -7.14 -1.43 25.56
N ASN A 35 -6.97 -1.44 26.86
CA ASN A 35 -7.85 -0.72 27.77
C ASN A 35 -7.71 0.80 27.62
N ASP A 36 -6.48 1.29 27.46
CA ASP A 36 -6.19 2.72 27.25
C ASP A 36 -6.74 3.23 25.90
N GLN A 37 -6.86 2.36 24.90
CA GLN A 37 -7.31 2.67 23.55
C GLN A 37 -8.71 2.12 23.21
N ILE A 38 -9.48 1.75 24.21
CA ILE A 38 -10.82 1.11 24.05
C ILE A 38 -11.76 1.93 23.15
N TYR A 39 -11.57 3.26 23.10
CA TYR A 39 -12.43 4.19 22.37
C TYR A 39 -12.51 3.94 20.84
N HIS A 40 -11.57 3.21 20.26
CA HIS A 40 -11.60 2.88 18.83
C HIS A 40 -11.55 1.37 18.55
N LEU A 41 -11.59 0.55 19.60
CA LEU A 41 -11.57 -0.90 19.48
C LEU A 41 -12.99 -1.45 19.59
N ARG A 42 -13.24 -2.59 18.95
CA ARG A 42 -14.48 -3.36 19.12
C ARG A 42 -14.44 -4.12 20.46
N GLN A 43 -14.29 -3.37 21.56
CA GLN A 43 -14.17 -3.89 22.91
C GLN A 43 -15.24 -3.24 23.79
N VAL A 44 -16.09 -4.05 24.42
CA VAL A 44 -17.27 -3.57 25.15
C VAL A 44 -16.93 -3.04 26.54
N ARG A 45 -15.91 -3.61 27.18
CA ARG A 45 -15.46 -3.24 28.53
C ARG A 45 -13.95 -3.38 28.67
N PRO A 46 -13.31 -2.76 29.67
CA PRO A 46 -11.91 -3.04 29.97
C PRO A 46 -11.70 -4.54 30.24
N LEU A 47 -10.57 -5.06 29.76
CA LEU A 47 -10.13 -6.43 30.00
C LEU A 47 -9.52 -6.53 31.39
N THR A 48 -9.75 -7.65 32.07
CA THR A 48 -9.08 -8.04 33.28
C THR A 48 -7.90 -8.97 32.99
N GLU A 49 -6.99 -9.17 33.95
CA GLU A 49 -5.91 -10.14 33.83
C GLU A 49 -6.44 -11.55 33.57
N GLU A 50 -7.57 -11.92 34.20
CA GLU A 50 -8.21 -13.20 33.98
C GLU A 50 -8.73 -13.35 32.55
N ASP A 51 -9.38 -12.32 31.99
CA ASP A 51 -9.82 -12.29 30.58
C ASP A 51 -8.64 -12.53 29.66
N GLN A 52 -7.54 -11.82 29.92
CA GLN A 52 -6.33 -11.87 29.10
C GLN A 52 -5.63 -13.24 29.17
N ASN A 53 -5.46 -13.78 30.37
CA ASN A 53 -4.91 -15.14 30.57
C ASN A 53 -5.76 -16.18 29.85
N ARG A 54 -7.08 -16.14 30.02
CA ARG A 54 -8.02 -17.05 29.36
C ARG A 54 -7.94 -16.95 27.84
N TYR A 55 -7.77 -15.74 27.28
CA TYR A 55 -7.62 -15.54 25.85
C TYR A 55 -6.30 -16.17 25.34
N PHE A 56 -5.20 -15.94 26.03
CA PHE A 56 -3.91 -16.52 25.65
C PHE A 56 -3.90 -18.06 25.77
N GLU A 57 -4.49 -18.61 26.83
CA GLU A 57 -4.55 -20.06 27.05
C GLU A 57 -5.51 -20.77 26.09
N ASN A 58 -6.68 -20.21 25.85
CA ASN A 58 -7.74 -20.93 25.12
C ASN A 58 -7.84 -20.58 23.64
N VAL A 59 -7.31 -19.41 23.23
CA VAL A 59 -7.36 -18.96 21.85
C VAL A 59 -5.96 -18.91 21.25
N ILE A 60 -5.06 -18.06 21.77
CA ILE A 60 -3.75 -17.81 21.17
C ILE A 60 -2.93 -19.10 21.08
N SER A 61 -2.86 -19.89 22.15
CA SER A 61 -2.07 -21.13 22.19
C SER A 61 -2.43 -22.11 21.07
N LYS A 62 -3.71 -22.17 20.71
CA LYS A 62 -4.22 -23.09 19.67
C LYS A 62 -3.91 -22.63 18.24
N LEU A 63 -3.72 -21.31 18.03
CA LEU A 63 -3.47 -20.77 16.71
C LEU A 63 -2.11 -21.19 16.13
N PHE A 64 -1.13 -21.48 17.00
CA PHE A 64 0.22 -21.80 16.57
C PHE A 64 0.29 -23.11 15.77
N ASP A 65 -0.52 -24.10 16.13
CA ASP A 65 -0.49 -25.43 15.54
C ASP A 65 -1.37 -25.58 14.28
N LEU A 66 -2.22 -24.57 14.00
CA LEU A 66 -3.14 -24.62 12.87
C LEU A 66 -2.40 -24.31 11.55
N GLU A 67 -2.73 -25.08 10.51
CA GLU A 67 -2.29 -24.79 9.14
C GLU A 67 -3.04 -23.59 8.56
N TYR A 68 -4.31 -23.44 8.91
CA TYR A 68 -5.19 -22.36 8.46
C TYR A 68 -5.82 -21.63 9.66
N PRO A 69 -5.04 -20.88 10.46
CA PRO A 69 -5.57 -20.17 11.62
C PRO A 69 -6.50 -19.05 11.19
N SER A 70 -7.52 -18.76 12.00
CA SER A 70 -8.44 -17.62 11.75
C SER A 70 -7.78 -16.27 11.98
N GLN A 71 -6.65 -16.24 12.71
CA GLN A 71 -5.85 -15.04 12.95
C GLN A 71 -4.38 -15.42 13.19
N ILE A 72 -3.48 -14.51 12.84
CA ILE A 72 -2.04 -14.58 13.11
C ILE A 72 -1.65 -13.27 13.74
N LEU A 73 -1.25 -13.32 15.02
CA LEU A 73 -0.92 -12.13 15.80
C LEU A 73 0.58 -12.08 16.08
N PHE A 74 1.10 -10.87 16.15
CA PHE A 74 2.50 -10.57 16.38
C PHE A 74 2.66 -9.59 17.54
N SER A 75 3.73 -9.76 18.32
CA SER A 75 4.31 -8.69 19.12
C SER A 75 5.14 -7.79 18.20
N TYR A 76 4.95 -6.48 18.28
CA TYR A 76 5.74 -5.49 17.56
C TYR A 76 6.86 -5.02 18.47
N MET A 77 8.08 -5.21 18.02
CA MET A 77 9.29 -5.05 18.79
C MET A 77 10.11 -3.85 18.32
N GLU A 78 10.72 -3.14 19.25
CA GLU A 78 11.86 -2.27 19.04
C GLU A 78 13.03 -2.94 19.78
N GLU A 79 14.00 -3.44 19.03
CA GLU A 79 15.01 -4.36 19.56
C GLU A 79 14.37 -5.53 20.35
N ASP A 80 14.66 -5.66 21.64
CA ASP A 80 14.11 -6.72 22.50
C ASP A 80 12.82 -6.34 23.23
N ARG A 81 12.39 -5.08 23.12
CA ARG A 81 11.23 -4.54 23.85
C ARG A 81 9.97 -4.61 23.00
N CYS A 82 8.89 -5.16 23.54
CA CYS A 82 7.56 -5.04 22.94
C CYS A 82 7.05 -3.60 23.08
N ILE A 83 6.64 -3.02 21.96
CA ILE A 83 6.10 -1.66 21.89
C ILE A 83 4.70 -1.60 21.26
N GLY A 84 4.15 -2.73 20.87
CA GLY A 84 2.83 -2.83 20.26
C GLY A 84 2.48 -4.26 19.93
N TYR A 85 1.27 -4.48 19.45
CA TYR A 85 0.87 -5.77 18.92
C TYR A 85 -0.21 -5.61 17.85
N GLY A 86 -0.37 -6.63 17.05
CA GLY A 86 -1.40 -6.69 16.03
C GLY A 86 -1.24 -7.91 15.16
N GLY A 87 -1.74 -7.87 13.94
CA GLY A 87 -1.64 -8.99 13.02
C GLY A 87 -2.73 -9.00 11.98
N LEU A 88 -2.96 -10.19 11.47
CA LEU A 88 -4.00 -10.50 10.52
C LEU A 88 -5.12 -11.22 11.25
N VAL A 89 -6.32 -10.69 11.19
CA VAL A 89 -7.51 -11.27 11.82
C VAL A 89 -8.57 -11.52 10.75
N HIS A 90 -9.57 -12.36 11.08
CA HIS A 90 -10.63 -12.74 10.13
C HIS A 90 -10.05 -13.27 8.80
N ILE A 91 -8.99 -14.08 8.87
CA ILE A 91 -8.33 -14.59 7.67
C ILE A 91 -9.30 -15.50 6.90
N ASN A 92 -9.61 -15.09 5.68
CA ASN A 92 -10.33 -15.92 4.71
C ASN A 92 -9.32 -16.60 3.78
N TRP A 93 -9.04 -17.86 4.02
CA TRP A 93 -8.07 -18.62 3.25
C TRP A 93 -8.53 -18.99 1.83
N ILE A 94 -9.86 -19.05 1.61
CA ILE A 94 -10.43 -19.31 0.28
C ILE A 94 -10.23 -18.11 -0.62
N ASP A 95 -10.64 -16.92 -0.16
CA ASP A 95 -10.53 -15.67 -0.91
C ASP A 95 -9.19 -14.97 -0.71
N ARG A 96 -8.33 -15.53 0.17
CA ARG A 96 -6.97 -15.04 0.47
C ARG A 96 -6.95 -13.57 0.87
N ASN A 97 -7.81 -13.18 1.81
CA ASN A 97 -7.81 -11.85 2.38
C ASN A 97 -7.86 -11.89 3.91
N ALA A 98 -7.47 -10.78 4.53
CA ALA A 98 -7.49 -10.64 5.97
C ALA A 98 -7.67 -9.17 6.40
N GLU A 99 -8.29 -8.98 7.56
CA GLU A 99 -8.35 -7.69 8.24
C GLU A 99 -7.06 -7.45 9.03
N ILE A 100 -6.58 -6.21 9.04
CA ILE A 100 -5.41 -5.78 9.83
C ILE A 100 -5.89 -5.33 11.19
N SER A 101 -5.26 -5.82 12.25
CA SER A 101 -5.37 -5.32 13.61
C SER A 101 -4.01 -4.77 14.05
N PHE A 102 -3.95 -3.57 14.60
CA PHE A 102 -2.73 -3.02 15.17
C PHE A 102 -3.00 -1.94 16.20
N ILE A 103 -2.31 -2.04 17.32
CA ILE A 103 -2.14 -0.97 18.30
C ILE A 103 -0.68 -0.91 18.76
N VAL A 104 -0.23 0.28 19.11
CA VAL A 104 1.09 0.55 19.67
C VAL A 104 0.92 1.13 21.07
N ASP A 105 1.96 1.07 21.91
CA ASP A 105 2.01 1.72 23.22
C ASP A 105 1.46 3.14 23.11
N PRO A 106 0.47 3.56 23.94
CA PRO A 106 -0.15 4.88 23.87
C PRO A 106 0.82 6.06 23.91
N LYS A 107 1.99 5.90 24.53
CA LYS A 107 3.05 6.93 24.52
C LYS A 107 3.63 7.10 23.14
N ARG A 108 3.97 5.99 22.48
CA ARG A 108 4.47 5.96 21.09
C ARG A 108 3.40 6.41 20.11
N GLU A 109 2.15 6.02 20.34
CA GLU A 109 1.01 6.47 19.53
C GLU A 109 0.88 8.00 19.53
N LYS A 110 1.12 8.64 20.66
CA LYS A 110 1.01 10.09 20.78
C LYS A 110 2.12 10.84 20.04
N GLU A 111 3.35 10.31 20.06
CA GLU A 111 4.55 10.98 19.58
C GLU A 111 4.87 10.64 18.13
N GLU A 112 4.77 9.37 17.74
CA GLU A 112 5.27 8.83 16.49
C GLU A 112 4.26 7.94 15.75
N PHE A 113 2.98 8.27 15.84
CA PHE A 113 1.86 7.49 15.32
C PHE A 113 2.05 6.99 13.89
N GLU A 114 2.33 7.93 12.99
CA GLU A 114 2.42 7.64 11.57
C GLU A 114 3.63 6.76 11.25
N PHE A 115 4.77 7.04 11.86
CA PHE A 115 5.99 6.26 11.71
C PHE A 115 5.76 4.79 12.11
N HIS A 116 5.19 4.55 13.30
CA HIS A 116 4.94 3.18 13.77
C HIS A 116 3.91 2.44 12.91
N TRP A 117 2.87 3.14 12.44
CA TRP A 117 1.91 2.52 11.52
C TRP A 117 2.56 2.12 10.19
N VAL A 118 3.33 3.01 9.56
CA VAL A 118 4.00 2.74 8.28
C VAL A 118 5.00 1.59 8.43
N THR A 119 5.84 1.62 9.49
CA THR A 119 6.83 0.57 9.76
C THR A 119 6.14 -0.78 10.00
N TYR A 120 5.12 -0.79 10.87
CA TYR A 120 4.38 -2.02 11.16
C TYR A 120 3.71 -2.62 9.91
N LEU A 121 3.08 -1.78 9.10
CA LEU A 121 2.44 -2.23 7.85
C LEU A 121 3.47 -2.80 6.86
N SER A 122 4.65 -2.22 6.74
CA SER A 122 5.75 -2.74 5.91
C SER A 122 6.14 -4.16 6.31
N LEU A 123 6.27 -4.40 7.63
CA LEU A 123 6.59 -5.72 8.18
C LEU A 123 5.44 -6.72 7.98
N LEU A 124 4.21 -6.29 8.26
CA LEU A 124 3.02 -7.15 8.14
C LEU A 124 2.73 -7.56 6.69
N GLU A 125 2.98 -6.68 5.73
CA GLU A 125 2.85 -6.98 4.30
C GLU A 125 3.76 -8.12 3.85
N ARG A 126 4.96 -8.21 4.40
CA ARG A 126 5.89 -9.30 4.09
C ARG A 126 5.33 -10.63 4.60
N ALA A 127 4.79 -10.64 5.82
CA ALA A 127 4.10 -11.82 6.34
C ALA A 127 2.86 -12.19 5.50
N ALA A 128 2.01 -11.22 5.21
CA ALA A 128 0.75 -11.44 4.50
C ALA A 128 0.95 -11.89 3.05
N PHE A 129 1.77 -11.15 2.29
CA PHE A 129 1.88 -11.34 0.85
C PHE A 129 2.97 -12.33 0.44
N GLN A 130 4.15 -12.28 1.08
CA GLN A 130 5.28 -13.10 0.67
C GLN A 130 5.26 -14.47 1.35
N ASP A 131 4.80 -14.53 2.59
CA ASP A 131 4.84 -15.76 3.38
C ASP A 131 3.53 -16.55 3.31
N LEU A 132 2.39 -15.90 3.57
CA LEU A 132 1.07 -16.53 3.58
C LEU A 132 0.41 -16.55 2.18
N GLY A 133 0.90 -15.79 1.20
CA GLY A 133 0.34 -15.72 -0.14
C GLY A 133 -1.07 -15.12 -0.19
N LEU A 134 -1.42 -14.25 0.77
CA LEU A 134 -2.69 -13.54 0.72
C LEU A 134 -2.75 -12.64 -0.52
N HIS A 135 -3.95 -12.41 -1.01
CA HIS A 135 -4.20 -11.53 -2.15
C HIS A 135 -4.49 -10.09 -1.72
N LYS A 136 -5.13 -9.93 -0.57
CA LYS A 136 -5.60 -8.63 -0.07
C LYS A 136 -5.51 -8.56 1.44
N ILE A 137 -5.06 -7.40 1.96
CA ILE A 137 -5.21 -7.05 3.37
C ILE A 137 -5.91 -5.69 3.47
N TYR A 138 -6.72 -5.49 4.51
CA TYR A 138 -7.53 -4.30 4.67
C TYR A 138 -7.72 -3.92 6.13
N THR A 139 -8.00 -2.63 6.38
CA THR A 139 -8.38 -2.14 7.69
C THR A 139 -9.90 -1.97 7.76
N TYR A 140 -10.47 -2.25 8.92
CA TYR A 140 -11.85 -1.94 9.27
C TYR A 140 -11.80 -0.91 10.41
N ALA A 141 -11.87 0.37 10.07
CA ALA A 141 -11.65 1.46 11.02
C ALA A 141 -12.91 2.29 11.23
N PHE A 142 -13.34 2.46 12.48
CA PHE A 142 -14.36 3.47 12.81
C PHE A 142 -13.86 4.85 12.40
N ASP A 143 -14.71 5.68 11.80
CA ASP A 143 -14.33 7.02 11.35
C ASP A 143 -14.17 7.99 12.53
N LEU A 144 -13.23 7.64 13.41
CA LEU A 144 -12.88 8.38 14.63
C LEU A 144 -11.43 8.88 14.64
N ARG A 145 -10.59 8.42 13.70
CA ARG A 145 -9.14 8.64 13.71
C ARG A 145 -8.60 9.07 12.35
N PRO A 146 -8.86 10.31 11.88
CA PRO A 146 -8.41 10.77 10.56
C PRO A 146 -6.90 10.63 10.29
N ARG A 147 -6.05 10.76 11.36
CA ARG A 147 -4.60 10.55 11.25
C ARG A 147 -4.21 9.13 10.81
N LEU A 148 -5.08 8.14 11.03
CA LEU A 148 -4.85 6.78 10.56
C LEU A 148 -4.88 6.72 9.02
N TYR A 149 -5.73 7.50 8.38
CA TYR A 149 -5.84 7.51 6.92
C TYR A 149 -4.58 8.02 6.26
N SER A 150 -3.96 9.08 6.81
CA SER A 150 -2.66 9.57 6.33
C SER A 150 -1.57 8.50 6.42
N ALA A 151 -1.48 7.78 7.54
CA ALA A 151 -0.51 6.69 7.70
C ALA A 151 -0.75 5.54 6.71
N LEU A 152 -2.02 5.16 6.50
CA LEU A 152 -2.40 4.13 5.54
C LEU A 152 -2.06 4.53 4.09
N GLU A 153 -2.35 5.77 3.71
CA GLU A 153 -2.05 6.29 2.37
C GLU A 153 -0.53 6.37 2.12
N LYS A 154 0.27 6.75 3.13
CA LYS A 154 1.74 6.70 3.04
C LYS A 154 2.26 5.27 2.87
N ALA A 155 1.62 4.28 3.48
CA ALA A 155 1.91 2.87 3.28
C ALA A 155 1.27 2.29 2.00
N TYR A 156 0.69 3.15 1.13
CA TYR A 156 0.02 2.75 -0.12
C TYR A 156 -1.19 1.82 0.09
N PHE A 157 -1.89 1.99 1.20
CA PHE A 157 -3.25 1.48 1.35
C PHE A 157 -4.23 2.54 0.84
N PHE A 158 -5.15 2.15 -0.02
CA PHE A 158 -6.09 3.10 -0.63
C PHE A 158 -7.46 2.95 -0.03
N LYS A 159 -8.13 4.08 0.19
CA LYS A 159 -9.54 4.07 0.58
C LYS A 159 -10.36 3.33 -0.49
N GLU A 160 -11.01 2.27 -0.08
CA GLU A 160 -11.83 1.42 -0.95
C GLU A 160 -13.31 1.76 -0.82
N SER A 161 -13.78 1.96 0.40
CA SER A 161 -15.19 2.28 0.67
C SER A 161 -15.37 2.96 2.03
N THR A 162 -16.53 3.57 2.18
CA THR A 162 -17.10 3.96 3.47
C THR A 162 -18.42 3.23 3.63
N LEU A 163 -18.56 2.46 4.70
CA LEU A 163 -19.78 1.81 5.10
C LEU A 163 -20.53 2.76 6.03
N GLN A 164 -21.61 3.35 5.53
CA GLN A 164 -22.36 4.36 6.25
C GLN A 164 -23.08 3.75 7.47
N GLU A 165 -22.97 4.42 8.63
CA GLU A 165 -23.65 4.07 9.89
C GLU A 165 -23.47 2.58 10.29
N HIS A 166 -22.32 1.99 9.94
CA HIS A 166 -22.11 0.54 10.00
C HIS A 166 -21.73 0.03 11.40
N ALA A 167 -21.40 0.90 12.30
CA ALA A 167 -21.02 0.55 13.68
C ALA A 167 -21.69 1.50 14.67
N LEU A 168 -21.69 1.11 15.95
CA LEU A 168 -22.15 1.94 17.05
C LEU A 168 -20.97 2.33 17.93
N TYR A 169 -20.84 3.62 18.18
CA TYR A 169 -19.89 4.16 19.15
C TYR A 169 -20.63 5.01 20.19
N ASN A 170 -20.55 4.62 21.46
CA ASN A 170 -21.33 5.23 22.55
C ASN A 170 -22.83 5.32 22.25
N GLY A 171 -23.39 4.30 21.58
CA GLY A 171 -24.79 4.23 21.20
C GLY A 171 -25.19 5.06 19.96
N LEU A 172 -24.25 5.77 19.35
CA LEU A 172 -24.47 6.55 18.13
C LEU A 172 -23.92 5.81 16.91
N PRO A 173 -24.63 5.82 15.77
CA PRO A 173 -24.11 5.29 14.52
C PRO A 173 -22.84 6.02 14.08
N VAL A 174 -21.86 5.26 13.61
CA VAL A 174 -20.61 5.79 13.02
C VAL A 174 -20.28 5.05 11.74
N ASP A 175 -19.66 5.75 10.83
CA ASP A 175 -19.16 5.17 9.58
C ASP A 175 -17.95 4.28 9.84
N VAL A 176 -17.76 3.31 8.95
CA VAL A 176 -16.56 2.49 8.90
C VAL A 176 -15.86 2.73 7.59
N VAL A 177 -14.57 3.08 7.68
CA VAL A 177 -13.75 3.34 6.51
C VAL A 177 -12.84 2.15 6.25
N ILE A 178 -12.90 1.64 5.03
CA ILE A 178 -12.08 0.54 4.55
C ILE A 178 -10.94 1.10 3.71
N HIS A 179 -9.70 0.86 4.15
CA HIS A 179 -8.52 1.01 3.32
C HIS A 179 -7.94 -0.38 3.02
N SER A 180 -7.49 -0.59 1.81
CA SER A 180 -6.96 -1.89 1.41
C SER A 180 -5.69 -1.78 0.58
N LYS A 181 -4.92 -2.87 0.62
CA LYS A 181 -3.80 -3.10 -0.28
C LYS A 181 -3.95 -4.46 -0.94
N ILE A 182 -3.79 -4.49 -2.26
CA ILE A 182 -3.95 -5.70 -3.06
C ILE A 182 -2.59 -6.10 -3.63
N GLN A 183 -2.23 -7.37 -3.47
CA GLN A 183 -1.07 -7.96 -4.12
C GLN A 183 -1.48 -8.48 -5.51
N TYR A 184 -1.21 -7.68 -6.51
CA TYR A 184 -1.56 -8.03 -7.89
C TYR A 184 -0.64 -9.06 -8.54
N GLY A 185 0.54 -9.31 -7.95
CA GLY A 185 1.58 -10.13 -8.58
C GLY A 185 2.16 -9.47 -9.84
N ILE A 186 2.11 -8.14 -9.90
CA ILE A 186 2.70 -7.36 -10.99
C ILE A 186 4.16 -7.08 -10.67
N VAL A 187 5.03 -7.29 -11.64
CA VAL A 187 6.46 -6.97 -11.56
C VAL A 187 6.76 -5.80 -12.48
N LEU A 188 7.49 -4.80 -11.99
CA LEU A 188 8.04 -3.74 -12.82
C LEU A 188 9.40 -4.17 -13.36
N LYS A 189 9.54 -4.25 -14.67
CA LYS A 189 10.78 -4.54 -15.40
C LYS A 189 11.29 -3.25 -16.05
N LYS A 190 12.61 -3.03 -16.07
CA LYS A 190 13.21 -1.93 -16.83
C LYS A 190 12.87 -2.12 -18.30
N ALA A 191 12.42 -1.06 -18.97
CA ALA A 191 12.16 -1.09 -20.41
C ALA A 191 13.47 -1.36 -21.17
N LEU A 192 13.39 -2.21 -22.20
CA LEU A 192 14.48 -2.59 -23.08
C LEU A 192 14.17 -2.20 -24.52
N LEU A 193 15.16 -2.15 -25.39
CA LEU A 193 14.97 -1.85 -26.82
C LEU A 193 14.01 -2.85 -27.49
N SER A 194 13.93 -4.08 -27.01
CA SER A 194 12.98 -5.10 -27.48
C SER A 194 11.52 -4.75 -27.25
N ASP A 195 11.23 -3.80 -26.36
CA ASP A 195 9.85 -3.41 -26.00
C ASP A 195 9.30 -2.29 -26.92
N MET A 196 10.12 -1.83 -27.86
CA MET A 196 9.83 -0.72 -28.74
C MET A 196 8.53 -0.91 -29.56
N GLU A 197 8.35 -2.08 -30.13
CA GLU A 197 7.15 -2.38 -30.95
C GLU A 197 5.88 -2.30 -30.10
N LEU A 198 5.89 -2.90 -28.90
CA LEU A 198 4.76 -2.85 -27.98
C LEU A 198 4.41 -1.41 -27.56
N THR A 199 5.42 -0.63 -27.21
CA THR A 199 5.20 0.77 -26.80
C THR A 199 4.73 1.65 -27.95
N PHE A 200 5.15 1.35 -29.18
CA PHE A 200 4.62 1.99 -30.38
C PHE A 200 3.13 1.68 -30.62
N GLN A 201 2.70 0.42 -30.41
CA GLN A 201 1.28 0.06 -30.53
C GLN A 201 0.41 0.87 -29.56
N TRP A 202 0.90 1.14 -28.34
CA TRP A 202 0.21 2.03 -27.42
C TRP A 202 0.27 3.49 -27.84
N ALA A 203 1.43 3.96 -28.30
CA ALA A 203 1.62 5.36 -28.72
C ALA A 203 0.73 5.77 -29.90
N LYS A 204 0.45 4.86 -30.84
CA LYS A 204 -0.43 5.10 -31.98
C LYS A 204 -1.92 4.89 -31.70
N ASN A 205 -2.29 4.32 -30.53
CA ASN A 205 -3.68 4.05 -30.18
C ASN A 205 -4.45 5.36 -29.94
N GLU A 206 -5.45 5.64 -30.76
CA GLU A 206 -6.23 6.88 -30.72
C GLU A 206 -6.95 7.09 -29.40
N ASP A 207 -7.49 6.01 -28.78
CA ASP A 207 -8.18 6.08 -27.48
C ASP A 207 -7.26 6.49 -26.34
N LEU A 208 -5.98 6.17 -26.43
CA LEU A 208 -4.97 6.60 -25.47
C LEU A 208 -4.49 8.01 -25.77
N ARG A 209 -4.29 8.32 -27.06
CA ARG A 209 -3.75 9.62 -27.51
C ARG A 209 -4.69 10.79 -27.27
N LYS A 210 -6.00 10.58 -27.32
CA LYS A 210 -6.98 11.66 -27.09
C LYS A 210 -6.80 12.39 -25.76
N PHE A 211 -6.11 11.78 -24.80
CA PHE A 211 -5.79 12.35 -23.49
C PHE A 211 -4.36 12.89 -23.38
N SER A 212 -3.57 12.84 -24.45
CA SER A 212 -2.21 13.37 -24.49
C SER A 212 -2.22 14.88 -24.76
N PHE A 213 -1.23 15.59 -24.21
CA PHE A 213 -1.03 17.03 -24.52
C PHE A 213 -0.70 17.25 -26.02
N ASN A 214 0.00 16.31 -26.63
CA ASN A 214 0.20 16.28 -28.09
C ASN A 214 -0.60 15.10 -28.68
N THR A 215 -1.63 15.41 -29.43
CA THR A 215 -2.53 14.43 -30.07
C THR A 215 -2.14 14.08 -31.51
N ASN A 216 -1.07 14.70 -32.06
CA ASN A 216 -0.62 14.42 -33.42
C ASN A 216 -0.26 12.93 -33.58
N PRO A 217 -0.55 12.32 -34.75
CA PRO A 217 -0.12 10.96 -35.03
C PRO A 217 1.40 10.82 -34.85
N ILE A 218 1.84 9.70 -34.31
CA ILE A 218 3.26 9.34 -34.18
C ILE A 218 3.60 8.34 -35.21
N ASP A 219 4.60 8.63 -36.05
CA ASP A 219 5.12 7.62 -36.98
C ASP A 219 6.13 6.67 -36.30
N TRP A 220 6.40 5.56 -36.98
CA TRP A 220 7.31 4.54 -36.48
C TRP A 220 8.74 5.05 -36.28
N GLN A 221 9.24 5.87 -37.20
CA GLN A 221 10.63 6.33 -37.14
C GLN A 221 10.86 7.34 -36.05
N GLU A 222 9.89 8.25 -35.79
CA GLU A 222 9.88 9.14 -34.66
C GLU A 222 9.89 8.37 -33.35
N HIS A 223 8.97 7.39 -33.21
CA HIS A 223 8.87 6.59 -32.01
C HIS A 223 10.16 5.79 -31.76
N LYS A 224 10.71 5.19 -32.79
CA LYS A 224 11.95 4.40 -32.72
C LYS A 224 13.11 5.22 -32.16
N THR A 225 13.30 6.43 -32.69
CA THR A 225 14.37 7.33 -32.25
C THR A 225 14.12 7.81 -30.82
N TRP A 226 12.90 8.22 -30.51
CA TRP A 226 12.51 8.68 -29.18
C TRP A 226 12.68 7.57 -28.13
N PHE A 227 12.17 6.37 -28.40
CA PHE A 227 12.21 5.26 -27.44
C PHE A 227 13.65 4.80 -27.18
N ALA A 228 14.48 4.69 -28.23
CA ALA A 228 15.88 4.33 -28.07
C ALA A 228 16.64 5.33 -27.19
N ASN A 229 16.42 6.63 -27.39
CA ASN A 229 17.00 7.67 -26.56
C ASN A 229 16.52 7.56 -25.10
N LYS A 230 15.20 7.36 -24.86
CA LYS A 230 14.64 7.25 -23.52
C LYS A 230 15.14 6.06 -22.74
N VAL A 231 15.32 4.90 -23.38
CA VAL A 231 15.83 3.69 -22.70
C VAL A 231 17.31 3.81 -22.32
N GLN A 232 18.07 4.62 -23.07
CA GLN A 232 19.50 4.86 -22.84
C GLN A 232 19.77 6.07 -21.92
N ASP A 233 18.81 6.95 -21.73
CA ASP A 233 18.96 8.15 -20.92
C ASP A 233 19.07 7.82 -19.44
N VAL A 234 20.15 8.24 -18.79
CA VAL A 234 20.40 8.04 -17.37
C VAL A 234 19.43 8.79 -16.46
N ASN A 235 18.78 9.82 -16.99
CA ASN A 235 17.76 10.61 -16.31
C ASN A 235 16.33 10.08 -16.59
N CYS A 236 16.19 8.98 -17.33
CA CYS A 236 14.90 8.37 -17.63
C CYS A 236 14.77 7.01 -16.95
N PHE A 237 13.85 6.90 -16.02
CA PHE A 237 13.51 5.65 -15.31
C PHE A 237 12.23 5.09 -15.93
N TYR A 238 12.38 4.17 -16.89
CA TYR A 238 11.27 3.62 -17.65
C TYR A 238 11.04 2.16 -17.28
N PHE A 239 9.81 1.85 -16.81
CA PHE A 239 9.40 0.52 -16.39
C PHE A 239 8.18 0.03 -17.18
N LEU A 240 8.18 -1.26 -17.51
CA LEU A 240 7.03 -1.99 -17.99
C LEU A 240 6.48 -2.86 -16.86
N ALA A 241 5.16 -2.92 -16.76
CA ALA A 241 4.47 -3.74 -15.77
C ALA A 241 4.06 -5.07 -16.39
N GLU A 242 4.59 -6.16 -15.86
CA GLU A 242 4.24 -7.51 -16.24
C GLU A 242 3.32 -8.15 -15.23
N TRP A 243 2.22 -8.73 -15.70
CA TRP A 243 1.25 -9.49 -14.94
C TRP A 243 0.88 -10.77 -15.68
N LYS A 244 1.14 -11.93 -15.04
CA LYS A 244 0.85 -13.25 -15.65
C LYS A 244 1.40 -13.34 -17.08
N ASP A 245 2.69 -13.08 -17.24
CA ASP A 245 3.44 -13.13 -18.50
C ASP A 245 2.94 -12.18 -19.60
N ARG A 246 2.18 -11.16 -19.23
CA ARG A 246 1.68 -10.11 -20.13
C ARG A 246 2.11 -8.74 -19.67
N ILE A 247 2.56 -7.92 -20.59
CA ILE A 247 2.81 -6.50 -20.30
C ILE A 247 1.48 -5.77 -20.34
N ILE A 248 1.12 -5.14 -19.22
CA ILE A 248 -0.18 -4.52 -18.98
C ILE A 248 -0.15 -3.00 -18.96
N GLY A 249 1.04 -2.41 -19.03
CA GLY A 249 1.21 -0.98 -19.00
C GLY A 249 2.65 -0.59 -18.72
N SER A 250 2.86 0.71 -18.55
CA SER A 250 4.17 1.28 -18.27
C SER A 250 4.08 2.48 -17.34
N VAL A 251 5.18 2.76 -16.65
CA VAL A 251 5.41 4.01 -15.92
C VAL A 251 6.82 4.50 -16.19
N ARG A 252 6.96 5.79 -16.45
CA ARG A 252 8.22 6.45 -16.73
C ARG A 252 8.34 7.71 -15.89
N PHE A 253 9.56 7.95 -15.42
CA PHE A 253 9.94 9.18 -14.73
C PHE A 253 11.08 9.81 -15.51
N ASP A 254 10.84 10.97 -16.08
CA ASP A 254 11.88 11.80 -16.70
C ASP A 254 12.39 12.76 -15.62
N ARG A 255 13.64 12.62 -15.19
CA ARG A 255 14.25 13.46 -14.18
C ARG A 255 14.63 14.82 -14.77
N VAL A 256 14.15 15.86 -14.13
CA VAL A 256 14.55 17.27 -14.37
C VAL A 256 14.97 17.81 -12.99
N ASP A 257 16.24 18.11 -12.82
CA ASP A 257 16.85 18.47 -11.55
C ASP A 257 16.63 17.38 -10.49
N ASP A 258 15.87 17.66 -9.45
CA ASP A 258 15.46 16.72 -8.39
C ASP A 258 14.00 16.26 -8.49
N THR A 259 13.34 16.56 -9.60
CA THR A 259 11.94 16.25 -9.84
C THR A 259 11.76 15.21 -10.93
N GLY A 260 10.98 14.16 -10.66
CA GLY A 260 10.60 13.14 -11.63
C GLY A 260 9.27 13.44 -12.31
N VAL A 261 9.29 13.73 -13.61
CA VAL A 261 8.06 13.93 -14.40
C VAL A 261 7.45 12.60 -14.77
N ILE A 262 6.25 12.34 -14.26
CA ILE A 262 5.54 11.05 -14.44
C ILE A 262 4.85 10.99 -15.80
N SER A 263 5.09 9.92 -16.52
CA SER A 263 4.24 9.45 -17.62
C SER A 263 3.84 8.01 -17.35
N TYR A 264 2.57 7.68 -17.42
CA TYR A 264 2.13 6.30 -17.23
C TYR A 264 1.01 5.95 -18.21
N LEU A 265 0.87 4.66 -18.44
CA LEU A 265 -0.14 4.09 -19.33
C LEU A 265 -0.55 2.71 -18.84
N VAL A 266 -1.85 2.44 -18.88
CA VAL A 266 -2.41 1.09 -18.73
C VAL A 266 -2.99 0.67 -20.06
N ASP A 267 -2.58 -0.48 -20.56
CA ASP A 267 -3.14 -1.05 -21.80
C ASP A 267 -4.68 -1.10 -21.70
N PRO A 268 -5.41 -0.65 -22.74
CA PRO A 268 -6.88 -0.57 -22.71
C PRO A 268 -7.58 -1.84 -22.24
N LYS A 269 -7.02 -3.02 -22.55
CA LYS A 269 -7.56 -4.31 -22.12
C LYS A 269 -7.52 -4.55 -20.62
N PHE A 270 -6.72 -3.77 -19.89
CA PHE A 270 -6.49 -3.92 -18.44
C PHE A 270 -6.95 -2.71 -17.63
N GLN A 271 -7.52 -1.68 -18.28
CA GLN A 271 -8.07 -0.50 -17.58
C GLN A 271 -9.24 -0.85 -16.66
N GLY A 272 -9.59 0.04 -15.73
CA GLY A 272 -10.67 -0.15 -14.77
C GLY A 272 -10.40 -1.10 -13.60
N ARG A 273 -9.19 -1.67 -13.50
CA ARG A 273 -8.77 -2.66 -12.47
C ARG A 273 -7.88 -2.10 -11.38
N GLY A 274 -7.73 -0.79 -11.30
CA GLY A 274 -6.85 -0.14 -10.31
C GLY A 274 -5.35 -0.14 -10.65
N PHE A 275 -4.95 -0.69 -11.80
CA PHE A 275 -3.53 -0.80 -12.17
C PHE A 275 -2.82 0.55 -12.33
N GLY A 276 -3.52 1.62 -12.67
CA GLY A 276 -2.92 2.96 -12.73
C GLY A 276 -2.35 3.42 -11.38
N LYS A 277 -3.09 3.19 -10.28
CA LYS A 277 -2.61 3.47 -8.92
C LYS A 277 -1.38 2.62 -8.60
N PHE A 278 -1.43 1.33 -8.91
CA PHE A 278 -0.31 0.42 -8.71
C PHE A 278 0.94 0.87 -9.46
N LEU A 279 0.83 1.20 -10.76
CA LEU A 279 1.97 1.62 -11.59
C LEU A 279 2.69 2.83 -11.00
N ILE A 280 1.95 3.88 -10.65
CA ILE A 280 2.54 5.10 -10.09
C ILE A 280 3.15 4.83 -8.72
N SER A 281 2.41 4.22 -7.79
CA SER A 281 2.91 3.96 -6.44
C SER A 281 4.12 3.03 -6.43
N ARG A 282 4.08 1.94 -7.19
CA ARG A 282 5.20 1.01 -7.28
C ARG A 282 6.38 1.61 -8.02
N GLY A 283 6.13 2.40 -9.07
CA GLY A 283 7.17 3.12 -9.81
C GLY A 283 7.92 4.10 -8.91
N ILE A 284 7.23 4.84 -8.04
CA ILE A 284 7.85 5.73 -7.05
C ILE A 284 8.74 4.94 -6.09
N ILE A 285 8.28 3.81 -5.57
CA ILE A 285 9.08 2.94 -4.70
C ILE A 285 10.35 2.45 -5.42
N GLU A 286 10.23 2.03 -6.68
CA GLU A 286 11.40 1.60 -7.46
C GLU A 286 12.36 2.76 -7.77
N LEU A 287 11.86 3.97 -7.93
CA LEU A 287 12.65 5.18 -8.12
C LEU A 287 13.44 5.54 -6.86
N SER A 288 12.81 5.50 -5.67
CA SER A 288 13.46 5.76 -4.37
C SER A 288 14.59 4.78 -4.06
N LYS A 289 14.39 3.48 -4.36
CA LYS A 289 15.42 2.45 -4.13
C LYS A 289 16.70 2.62 -4.96
N ARG A 290 16.68 3.40 -6.02
CA ARG A 290 17.77 3.49 -7.02
C ARG A 290 18.72 4.66 -6.80
N ASN A 291 18.65 5.38 -5.68
CA ASN A 291 19.41 6.62 -5.49
C ASN A 291 19.28 7.56 -6.69
N SER A 292 18.08 7.71 -7.21
CA SER A 292 17.79 8.43 -8.45
C SER A 292 18.09 9.92 -8.39
N GLY A 293 18.32 10.47 -7.19
CA GLY A 293 18.45 11.90 -6.95
C GLY A 293 17.13 12.67 -7.14
N VAL A 294 15.99 11.96 -7.13
CA VAL A 294 14.65 12.53 -7.23
C VAL A 294 14.05 12.63 -5.83
N SER A 295 13.67 13.85 -5.44
CA SER A 295 13.04 14.16 -4.14
C SER A 295 11.54 14.42 -4.25
N SER A 296 11.07 14.73 -5.46
CA SER A 296 9.66 14.98 -5.74
C SER A 296 9.24 14.40 -7.08
N VAL A 297 7.94 14.17 -7.24
CA VAL A 297 7.37 13.72 -8.53
C VAL A 297 6.19 14.59 -8.93
N ILE A 298 6.06 14.84 -10.25
CA ILE A 298 4.96 15.60 -10.82
C ILE A 298 4.27 14.80 -11.93
N GLY A 299 2.94 14.86 -11.96
CA GLY A 299 2.11 14.32 -13.04
C GLY A 299 1.27 15.41 -13.67
N ARG A 300 1.32 15.54 -15.00
CA ARG A 300 0.47 16.47 -15.74
C ARG A 300 -0.65 15.73 -16.45
N VAL A 301 -1.88 16.24 -16.31
CA VAL A 301 -3.10 15.57 -16.77
C VAL A 301 -4.00 16.60 -17.46
N THR A 302 -4.43 16.32 -18.68
CA THR A 302 -5.40 17.17 -19.38
C THR A 302 -6.73 17.19 -18.63
N LYS A 303 -7.44 18.31 -18.66
CA LYS A 303 -8.73 18.49 -17.96
C LYS A 303 -9.80 17.47 -18.34
N GLU A 304 -9.69 16.89 -19.53
CA GLU A 304 -10.58 15.85 -20.05
C GLU A 304 -10.28 14.47 -19.44
N ASN A 305 -9.04 14.20 -19.03
CA ASN A 305 -8.62 12.89 -18.50
C ASN A 305 -8.98 12.72 -17.02
N LYS A 306 -10.29 12.71 -16.73
CA LYS A 306 -10.80 12.53 -15.35
C LYS A 306 -10.35 11.22 -14.71
N SER A 307 -10.11 10.19 -15.53
CA SER A 307 -9.65 8.88 -15.04
C SER A 307 -8.25 9.00 -14.44
N SER A 308 -7.31 9.63 -15.14
CA SER A 308 -5.95 9.87 -14.65
C SER A 308 -5.95 10.81 -13.44
N ALA A 309 -6.76 11.88 -13.47
CA ALA A 309 -6.87 12.80 -12.33
C ALA A 309 -7.27 12.05 -11.03
N ARG A 310 -8.27 11.18 -11.10
CA ARG A 310 -8.67 10.36 -9.93
C ARG A 310 -7.58 9.42 -9.43
N VAL A 311 -6.70 8.95 -10.31
CA VAL A 311 -5.56 8.11 -9.89
C VAL A 311 -4.61 8.92 -9.03
N PHE A 312 -4.22 10.14 -9.44
CA PHE A 312 -3.34 11.01 -8.67
C PHE A 312 -3.98 11.48 -7.35
N GLU A 313 -5.28 11.84 -7.39
CA GLU A 313 -6.05 12.21 -6.20
C GLU A 313 -6.08 11.05 -5.17
N ALA A 314 -6.33 9.83 -5.65
CA ALA A 314 -6.34 8.64 -4.79
C ALA A 314 -4.95 8.25 -4.25
N LEU A 315 -3.88 8.80 -4.82
CA LEU A 315 -2.49 8.64 -4.35
C LEU A 315 -2.03 9.81 -3.46
N ALA A 316 -2.97 10.67 -3.03
CA ALA A 316 -2.73 11.84 -2.19
C ALA A 316 -1.65 12.79 -2.77
N PHE A 317 -1.72 13.04 -4.08
CA PHE A 317 -0.94 14.12 -4.70
C PHE A 317 -1.63 15.46 -4.47
N SER A 318 -0.87 16.49 -4.19
CA SER A 318 -1.36 17.88 -4.19
C SER A 318 -1.70 18.31 -5.61
N LYS A 319 -2.85 18.94 -5.81
CA LYS A 319 -3.40 19.30 -7.11
C LYS A 319 -3.34 20.80 -7.34
N ASN A 320 -2.77 21.21 -8.46
CA ASN A 320 -2.83 22.57 -9.00
C ASN A 320 -3.56 22.55 -10.36
N ILE A 321 -4.04 23.71 -10.78
CA ILE A 321 -4.69 23.89 -12.08
C ILE A 321 -3.89 24.96 -12.84
N ASP A 322 -3.49 24.66 -14.08
CA ASP A 322 -2.81 25.61 -14.94
C ASP A 322 -3.77 26.60 -15.62
N ASN A 323 -3.24 27.55 -16.37
CA ASN A 323 -4.02 28.59 -17.04
C ASN A 323 -4.98 28.03 -18.11
N ASP A 324 -4.72 26.84 -18.65
CA ASP A 324 -5.54 26.15 -19.65
C ASP A 324 -6.59 25.21 -19.01
N GLY A 325 -6.60 25.14 -17.67
CA GLY A 325 -7.50 24.32 -16.89
C GLY A 325 -7.06 22.86 -16.77
N ASN A 326 -5.83 22.52 -17.17
CA ASN A 326 -5.27 21.20 -16.95
C ASN A 326 -4.78 21.05 -15.50
N PHE A 327 -4.53 19.81 -15.10
CA PHE A 327 -4.13 19.49 -13.73
C PHE A 327 -2.64 19.21 -13.67
N GLU A 328 -1.97 19.77 -12.66
CA GLU A 328 -0.64 19.38 -12.24
C GLU A 328 -0.71 18.80 -10.82
N PHE A 329 -0.22 17.59 -10.67
CA PHE A 329 -0.21 16.83 -9.43
C PHE A 329 1.22 16.71 -8.91
N ASN A 330 1.46 17.07 -7.65
CA ASN A 330 2.78 17.10 -7.03
C ASN A 330 2.81 16.23 -5.78
N LYS A 331 3.92 15.51 -5.57
CA LYS A 331 4.15 14.74 -4.35
C LYS A 331 5.64 14.67 -4.02
N MET A 332 5.97 14.98 -2.76
CA MET A 332 7.30 14.67 -2.22
C MET A 332 7.44 13.15 -2.06
N ILE A 333 8.62 12.62 -2.37
CA ILE A 333 8.97 11.23 -2.15
C ILE A 333 10.08 11.18 -1.09
N LEU A 334 9.90 10.27 -0.12
CA LEU A 334 10.81 10.11 1.01
C LEU A 334 11.92 9.12 0.65
#